data_e27c2376d13acc2fbb243ac25732be48
#
_entry.id   e27c2376d13acc2fbb243ac25732be48
#
_cell.length_a   1.000
_cell.length_b   1.000
_cell.length_c   1.000
_cell.angle_alpha   90.00
_cell.angle_beta   90.00
_cell.angle_gamma   90.00
#
_symmetry.space_group_name_H-M   'P 1'
#
loop_
_entity.id
_entity.type
_entity.pdbx_description
1 polymer ?
#
loop_
_entity_poly.entity_id
_entity_poly.type
_entity_poly.pdbx_seq_one_letter_code
_entity_poly.pdbx_strand_id
1 'polypeptide(L)'
;CRKSGLQPKLTIIVATAQGLKMHGGVSLDRIKEPNMEGLKEGFGNLDKHVRNLRSFGQQVIVAFNRFASDTDEEVEAIRRHCEEKLEVGFAVNNAFAKGGEGAVDLANLVVDTIENKPSEPLTFTYEESDCVERKIEKVACNLYGASVVTYSLHSRKVIKLIEQMGISHYPVCIAKTQYSFSADPKIYGAVNNFEFHIKDIVVNNGAEI
;
A
#
# COMPACT_ATOMS: atom_id res chain seq x y z
N CYS A 1 3.88 -12.90 6.63
CA CYS A 1 4.90 -12.67 7.65
C CYS A 1 4.52 -13.26 9.02
N ARG A 2 3.29 -13.05 9.53
CA ARG A 2 2.86 -13.53 10.87
C ARG A 2 3.18 -15.01 11.11
N LYS A 3 2.65 -15.93 10.29
CA LYS A 3 2.86 -17.38 10.45
C LYS A 3 4.25 -17.86 10.08
N SER A 4 4.90 -17.24 9.11
CA SER A 4 6.26 -17.60 8.70
C SER A 4 7.36 -17.07 9.63
N GLY A 5 7.01 -16.23 10.61
CA GLY A 5 7.99 -15.59 11.49
C GLY A 5 8.93 -14.60 10.78
N LEU A 6 8.61 -14.20 9.55
CA LEU A 6 9.42 -13.23 8.81
C LEU A 6 9.28 -11.84 9.42
N GLN A 7 10.42 -11.23 9.70
CA GLN A 7 10.53 -9.87 10.23
C GLN A 7 11.28 -9.00 9.20
N PRO A 8 10.56 -8.23 8.36
CA PRO A 8 11.20 -7.32 7.43
C PRO A 8 11.98 -6.22 8.18
N LYS A 9 13.19 -5.92 7.73
CA LYS A 9 14.00 -4.83 8.29
C LYS A 9 13.71 -3.48 7.65
N LEU A 10 13.07 -3.48 6.50
CA LEU A 10 12.75 -2.30 5.71
C LEU A 10 11.63 -2.63 4.73
N THR A 11 10.78 -1.66 4.45
CA THR A 11 9.80 -1.72 3.36
C THR A 11 10.10 -0.62 2.33
N ILE A 12 10.16 -1.00 1.07
CA ILE A 12 10.41 -0.08 -0.04
C ILE A 12 9.11 0.15 -0.80
N ILE A 13 8.64 1.40 -0.86
CA ILE A 13 7.56 1.81 -1.75
C ILE A 13 8.15 2.17 -3.10
N VAL A 14 7.70 1.52 -4.16
CA VAL A 14 8.05 1.92 -5.52
C VAL A 14 7.03 2.95 -6.01
N ALA A 15 7.50 4.15 -6.31
CA ALA A 15 6.67 5.24 -6.82
C ALA A 15 7.09 5.64 -8.24
N THR A 16 6.13 6.18 -9.00
CA THR A 16 6.35 6.77 -10.33
C THR A 16 5.57 8.07 -10.46
N ALA A 17 6.07 9.04 -11.23
CA ALA A 17 5.32 10.27 -11.49
C ALA A 17 3.98 9.98 -12.19
N GLN A 18 3.95 9.02 -13.12
CA GLN A 18 2.72 8.61 -13.79
C GLN A 18 1.68 8.07 -12.81
N GLY A 19 2.10 7.19 -11.88
CA GLY A 19 1.19 6.65 -10.84
C GLY A 19 0.63 7.75 -9.93
N LEU A 20 1.47 8.68 -9.50
CA LEU A 20 1.03 9.82 -8.68
C LEU A 20 0.09 10.74 -9.47
N LYS A 21 0.42 11.11 -10.70
CA LYS A 21 -0.45 11.92 -11.58
C LYS A 21 -1.80 11.23 -11.82
N MET A 22 -1.83 9.91 -12.03
CA MET A 22 -3.08 9.15 -12.14
C MET A 22 -3.94 9.29 -10.88
N HIS A 23 -3.34 9.16 -9.71
CA HIS A 23 -4.03 9.35 -8.44
C HIS A 23 -4.45 10.81 -8.18
N GLY A 24 -3.83 11.76 -8.86
CA GLY A 24 -4.24 13.18 -8.88
C GLY A 24 -5.24 13.52 -9.98
N GLY A 25 -5.81 12.50 -10.65
CA GLY A 25 -6.88 12.68 -11.65
C GLY A 25 -6.40 13.02 -13.06
N VAL A 26 -5.12 12.93 -13.35
CA VAL A 26 -4.60 13.13 -14.73
C VAL A 26 -5.01 11.95 -15.60
N SER A 27 -5.61 12.23 -16.76
CA SER A 27 -6.06 11.21 -17.69
C SER A 27 -4.89 10.40 -18.30
N LEU A 28 -5.13 9.13 -18.60
CA LEU A 28 -4.09 8.20 -19.06
C LEU A 28 -3.45 8.60 -20.41
N ASP A 29 -4.17 9.28 -21.27
CA ASP A 29 -3.66 9.80 -22.55
C ASP A 29 -2.66 10.94 -22.35
N ARG A 30 -2.77 11.70 -21.26
CA ARG A 30 -1.87 12.80 -20.90
C ARG A 30 -0.90 12.50 -19.77
N ILE A 31 -0.89 11.28 -19.27
CA ILE A 31 -0.13 10.89 -18.06
C ILE A 31 1.40 11.09 -18.19
N LYS A 32 1.91 11.11 -19.43
CA LYS A 32 3.33 11.33 -19.74
C LYS A 32 3.71 12.81 -19.89
N GLU A 33 2.72 13.70 -19.99
CA GLU A 33 2.96 15.15 -20.03
C GLU A 33 3.33 15.67 -18.65
N PRO A 34 4.18 16.69 -18.54
CA PRO A 34 4.43 17.36 -17.26
C PRO A 34 3.13 17.92 -16.68
N ASN A 35 2.85 17.59 -15.41
CA ASN A 35 1.67 18.08 -14.71
C ASN A 35 1.91 18.14 -13.20
N MET A 36 2.41 19.28 -12.75
CA MET A 36 2.76 19.50 -11.34
C MET A 36 1.54 19.54 -10.42
N GLU A 37 0.40 20.05 -10.89
CA GLU A 37 -0.83 20.10 -10.11
C GLU A 37 -1.36 18.69 -9.84
N GLY A 38 -1.58 17.90 -10.90
CA GLY A 38 -2.00 16.51 -10.75
C GLY A 38 -1.01 15.65 -9.97
N LEU A 39 0.30 15.92 -10.10
CA LEU A 39 1.31 15.25 -9.30
C LEU A 39 1.12 15.49 -7.80
N LYS A 40 0.92 16.75 -7.42
CA LYS A 40 0.73 17.15 -6.00
C LYS A 40 -0.58 16.63 -5.42
N GLU A 41 -1.65 16.67 -6.17
CA GLU A 41 -2.94 16.08 -5.78
C GLU A 41 -2.81 14.56 -5.53
N GLY A 42 -1.95 13.89 -6.28
CA GLY A 42 -1.68 12.45 -6.11
C GLY A 42 -0.85 12.09 -4.88
N PHE A 43 -0.19 13.03 -4.23
CA PHE A 43 0.63 12.76 -3.04
C PHE A 43 -0.15 12.11 -1.90
N GLY A 44 -1.43 12.44 -1.75
CA GLY A 44 -2.29 11.82 -0.73
C GLY A 44 -2.35 10.29 -0.81
N ASN A 45 -2.21 9.71 -2.01
CA ASN A 45 -2.12 8.26 -2.17
C ASN A 45 -0.82 7.70 -1.57
N LEU A 46 0.33 8.34 -1.87
CA LEU A 46 1.62 7.97 -1.30
C LEU A 46 1.64 8.12 0.23
N ASP A 47 1.10 9.23 0.74
CA ASP A 47 0.97 9.50 2.17
C ASP A 47 0.24 8.37 2.89
N LYS A 48 -0.85 7.88 2.29
CA LYS A 48 -1.64 6.79 2.86
C LYS A 48 -0.88 5.47 2.87
N HIS A 49 -0.13 5.16 1.81
CA HIS A 49 0.73 3.97 1.78
C HIS A 49 1.83 4.03 2.85
N VAL A 50 2.52 5.15 2.98
CA VAL A 50 3.54 5.34 4.03
C VAL A 50 2.94 5.17 5.43
N ARG A 51 1.79 5.80 5.69
CA ARG A 51 1.09 5.70 6.97
C ARG A 51 0.70 4.25 7.29
N ASN A 52 0.14 3.54 6.31
CA ASN A 52 -0.25 2.14 6.48
C ASN A 52 0.95 1.25 6.83
N LEU A 53 2.08 1.43 6.15
CA LEU A 53 3.29 0.65 6.43
C LEU A 53 3.88 0.98 7.81
N ARG A 54 3.89 2.26 8.19
CA ARG A 54 4.31 2.68 9.53
C ARG A 54 3.43 2.10 10.63
N SER A 55 2.13 1.92 10.39
CA SER A 55 1.24 1.28 11.35
C SER A 55 1.57 -0.19 11.63
N PHE A 56 2.37 -0.83 10.75
CA PHE A 56 2.92 -2.16 10.96
C PHE A 56 4.30 -2.17 11.63
N GLY A 57 4.78 -1.03 12.11
CA GLY A 57 6.13 -0.89 12.67
C GLY A 57 7.24 -0.85 11.61
N GLN A 58 6.86 -0.66 10.33
CA GLN A 58 7.85 -0.70 9.26
C GLN A 58 8.57 0.63 9.07
N GLN A 59 9.90 0.55 8.98
CA GLN A 59 10.70 1.60 8.38
C GLN A 59 10.43 1.63 6.88
N VAL A 60 10.25 2.83 6.33
CA VAL A 60 9.83 3.02 4.93
C VAL A 60 10.81 3.92 4.20
N ILE A 61 11.18 3.53 2.99
CA ILE A 61 11.84 4.39 2.01
C ILE A 61 11.06 4.37 0.70
N VAL A 62 11.26 5.38 -0.15
CA VAL A 62 10.63 5.48 -1.47
C VAL A 62 11.69 5.32 -2.54
N ALA A 63 11.54 4.28 -3.38
CA ALA A 63 12.29 4.10 -4.62
C ALA A 63 11.49 4.72 -5.76
N PHE A 64 11.97 5.81 -6.32
CA PHE A 64 11.29 6.46 -7.44
C PHE A 64 11.80 5.89 -8.77
N ASN A 65 10.98 5.12 -9.46
CA ASN A 65 11.26 4.64 -10.81
C ASN A 65 11.06 5.79 -11.79
N ARG A 66 12.17 6.33 -12.27
CA ARG A 66 12.18 7.45 -13.23
C ARG A 66 12.00 6.98 -14.65
N PHE A 67 11.05 7.58 -15.36
CA PHE A 67 10.87 7.43 -16.81
C PHE A 67 11.45 8.63 -17.57
N ALA A 68 11.72 8.43 -18.87
CA ALA A 68 12.27 9.47 -19.73
C ALA A 68 11.34 10.70 -19.89
N SER A 69 10.05 10.53 -19.62
CA SER A 69 9.06 11.62 -19.66
C SER A 69 9.02 12.47 -18.40
N ASP A 70 9.67 12.05 -17.31
CA ASP A 70 9.59 12.72 -16.02
C ASP A 70 10.54 13.92 -16.00
N THR A 71 10.06 15.09 -15.63
CA THR A 71 10.88 16.30 -15.52
C THR A 71 11.67 16.33 -14.21
N ASP A 72 12.76 17.07 -14.17
CA ASP A 72 13.56 17.24 -12.97
C ASP A 72 12.76 17.96 -11.85
N GLU A 73 11.86 18.88 -12.24
CA GLU A 73 10.98 19.58 -11.29
C GLU A 73 9.96 18.61 -10.66
N GLU A 74 9.39 17.67 -11.41
CA GLU A 74 8.48 16.65 -10.87
C GLU A 74 9.23 15.73 -9.90
N VAL A 75 10.43 15.27 -10.28
CA VAL A 75 11.27 14.42 -9.42
C VAL A 75 11.62 15.12 -8.12
N GLU A 76 12.03 16.39 -8.20
CA GLU A 76 12.40 17.18 -7.02
C GLU A 76 11.19 17.46 -6.12
N ALA A 77 10.00 17.69 -6.70
CA ALA A 77 8.78 17.86 -5.91
C ALA A 77 8.43 16.58 -5.12
N ILE A 78 8.59 15.39 -5.73
CA ILE A 78 8.38 14.12 -5.05
C ILE A 78 9.43 13.90 -3.96
N ARG A 79 10.72 14.21 -4.23
CA ARG A 79 11.79 14.12 -3.24
C ARG A 79 11.47 14.95 -2.00
N ARG A 80 11.18 16.22 -2.18
CA ARG A 80 10.83 17.13 -1.05
C ARG A 80 9.63 16.63 -0.28
N HIS A 81 8.60 16.15 -0.97
CA HIS A 81 7.43 15.59 -0.30
C HIS A 81 7.79 14.37 0.57
N CYS A 82 8.65 13.47 0.06
CA CYS A 82 9.12 12.33 0.82
C CYS A 82 9.99 12.71 2.01
N GLU A 83 11.00 13.56 1.80
CA GLU A 83 12.02 13.87 2.79
C GLU A 83 11.54 14.89 3.84
N GLU A 84 10.86 15.98 3.40
CA GLU A 84 10.47 17.08 4.29
C GLU A 84 9.10 16.87 4.94
N LYS A 85 8.14 16.28 4.23
CA LYS A 85 6.77 16.13 4.73
C LYS A 85 6.51 14.75 5.32
N LEU A 86 6.98 13.68 4.65
CA LEU A 86 6.78 12.32 5.13
C LEU A 86 7.91 11.82 6.02
N GLU A 87 9.07 12.51 6.00
CA GLU A 87 10.27 12.09 6.73
C GLU A 87 10.66 10.65 6.41
N VAL A 88 10.66 10.30 5.11
CA VAL A 88 11.09 9.01 4.59
C VAL A 88 12.25 9.19 3.62
N GLY A 89 13.17 8.24 3.60
CA GLY A 89 14.27 8.23 2.64
C GLY A 89 13.76 8.14 1.20
N PHE A 90 14.42 8.84 0.27
CA PHE A 90 14.07 8.84 -1.14
C PHE A 90 15.31 8.58 -2.00
N ALA A 91 15.18 7.69 -2.97
CA ALA A 91 16.20 7.46 -3.97
C ALA A 91 15.60 7.31 -5.37
N VAL A 92 16.25 7.91 -6.37
CA VAL A 92 15.89 7.71 -7.78
C VAL A 92 16.44 6.37 -8.26
N ASN A 93 15.58 5.54 -8.83
CA ASN A 93 15.95 4.29 -9.46
C ASN A 93 15.93 4.45 -11.00
N ASN A 94 17.11 4.43 -11.62
CA ASN A 94 17.33 4.47 -13.06
C ASN A 94 17.80 3.12 -13.62
N ALA A 95 17.56 2.02 -12.94
CA ALA A 95 18.06 0.70 -13.31
C ALA A 95 17.62 0.27 -14.72
N PHE A 96 16.44 0.70 -15.18
CA PHE A 96 15.96 0.41 -16.52
C PHE A 96 16.89 0.99 -17.62
N ALA A 97 17.38 2.21 -17.45
CA ALA A 97 18.23 2.89 -18.43
C ALA A 97 19.72 2.61 -18.23
N LYS A 98 20.18 2.40 -17.01
CA LYS A 98 21.61 2.35 -16.63
C LYS A 98 22.04 1.01 -16.00
N GLY A 99 21.16 0.01 -15.98
CA GLY A 99 21.48 -1.25 -15.31
C GLY A 99 21.76 -1.04 -13.80
N GLY A 100 22.68 -1.83 -13.24
CA GLY A 100 23.02 -1.77 -11.81
C GLY A 100 23.54 -0.41 -11.34
N GLU A 101 24.25 0.33 -12.19
CA GLU A 101 24.72 1.68 -11.84
C GLU A 101 23.58 2.64 -11.52
N GLY A 102 22.42 2.47 -12.20
CA GLY A 102 21.23 3.29 -11.96
C GLY A 102 20.51 2.99 -10.62
N ALA A 103 20.90 1.96 -9.90
CA ALA A 103 20.32 1.57 -8.62
C ALA A 103 21.28 1.74 -7.43
N VAL A 104 22.49 2.24 -7.63
CA VAL A 104 23.51 2.35 -6.56
C VAL A 104 23.04 3.24 -5.42
N ASP A 105 22.44 4.38 -5.70
CA ASP A 105 21.95 5.31 -4.68
C ASP A 105 20.83 4.66 -3.84
N LEU A 106 19.93 3.93 -4.49
CA LEU A 106 18.89 3.16 -3.79
C LEU A 106 19.51 2.06 -2.92
N ALA A 107 20.51 1.34 -3.42
CA ALA A 107 21.19 0.29 -2.67
C ALA A 107 21.89 0.86 -1.42
N ASN A 108 22.59 1.99 -1.56
CA ASN A 108 23.23 2.68 -0.43
C ASN A 108 22.20 3.13 0.61
N LEU A 109 21.08 3.72 0.19
CA LEU A 109 19.99 4.13 1.08
C LEU A 109 19.39 2.92 1.82
N VAL A 110 19.23 1.78 1.14
CA VAL A 110 18.74 0.53 1.77
C VAL A 110 19.70 0.05 2.84
N VAL A 111 20.99 -0.04 2.55
CA VAL A 111 22.01 -0.48 3.50
C VAL A 111 22.06 0.43 4.71
N ASP A 112 22.20 1.75 4.49
CA ASP A 112 22.21 2.74 5.57
C ASP A 112 20.98 2.66 6.47
N THR A 113 19.80 2.54 5.85
CA THR A 113 18.54 2.44 6.62
C THR A 113 18.47 1.17 7.45
N ILE A 114 18.87 0.02 6.90
CA ILE A 114 18.85 -1.27 7.61
C ILE A 114 19.84 -1.28 8.78
N GLU A 115 20.99 -0.64 8.61
CA GLU A 115 22.04 -0.60 9.63
C GLU A 115 21.72 0.38 10.76
N ASN A 116 21.16 1.57 10.43
CA ASN A 116 21.01 2.65 11.38
C ASN A 116 19.57 2.82 11.91
N LYS A 117 18.56 2.46 11.12
CA LYS A 117 17.13 2.66 11.45
C LYS A 117 16.27 1.50 10.93
N PRO A 118 16.51 0.24 11.36
CA PRO A 118 15.68 -0.89 10.90
C PRO A 118 14.25 -0.77 11.41
N SER A 119 13.34 -1.52 10.77
CA SER A 119 11.95 -1.63 11.23
C SER A 119 11.86 -2.15 12.65
N GLU A 120 10.87 -1.65 13.38
CA GLU A 120 10.44 -2.22 14.65
C GLU A 120 9.81 -3.60 14.46
N PRO A 121 9.61 -4.38 15.52
CA PRO A 121 8.86 -5.63 15.45
C PRO A 121 7.49 -5.42 14.80
N LEU A 122 7.08 -6.36 13.92
CA LEU A 122 5.80 -6.25 13.21
C LEU A 122 4.63 -6.14 14.17
N THR A 123 3.82 -5.12 13.97
CA THR A 123 2.47 -5.01 14.53
C THR A 123 1.44 -5.47 13.50
N PHE A 124 0.28 -5.94 13.97
CA PHE A 124 -0.73 -6.50 13.10
C PHE A 124 -2.05 -5.74 13.22
N THR A 125 -2.79 -5.64 12.12
CA THR A 125 -4.06 -4.91 12.07
C THR A 125 -5.15 -5.58 12.91
N TYR A 126 -5.07 -6.91 13.11
CA TYR A 126 -6.04 -7.69 13.85
C TYR A 126 -5.36 -8.80 14.66
N GLU A 127 -6.04 -9.33 15.67
CA GLU A 127 -5.59 -10.48 16.45
C GLU A 127 -6.07 -11.79 15.84
N GLU A 128 -5.34 -12.89 16.06
CA GLU A 128 -5.75 -14.22 15.57
C GLU A 128 -7.07 -14.67 16.21
N SER A 129 -7.32 -14.26 17.47
CA SER A 129 -8.54 -14.54 18.21
C SER A 129 -9.77 -13.73 17.76
N ASP A 130 -9.59 -12.71 16.92
CA ASP A 130 -10.73 -11.98 16.35
C ASP A 130 -11.56 -12.91 15.47
N CYS A 131 -12.89 -12.77 15.45
CA CYS A 131 -13.73 -13.45 14.47
C CYS A 131 -13.48 -12.91 13.05
N VAL A 132 -13.89 -13.65 12.04
CA VAL A 132 -13.63 -13.31 10.63
C VAL A 132 -14.16 -11.92 10.28
N GLU A 133 -15.37 -11.59 10.69
CA GLU A 133 -15.97 -10.27 10.45
C GLU A 133 -15.12 -9.15 11.07
N ARG A 134 -14.65 -9.34 12.31
CA ARG A 134 -13.82 -8.35 13.00
C ARG A 134 -12.45 -8.17 12.32
N LYS A 135 -11.85 -9.25 11.81
CA LYS A 135 -10.61 -9.17 11.02
C LYS A 135 -10.82 -8.36 9.75
N ILE A 136 -11.89 -8.63 9.01
CA ILE A 136 -12.26 -7.90 7.79
C ILE A 136 -12.51 -6.42 8.10
N GLU A 137 -13.29 -6.10 9.14
CA GLU A 137 -13.55 -4.72 9.56
C GLU A 137 -12.26 -3.96 9.88
N LYS A 138 -11.38 -4.56 10.68
CA LYS A 138 -10.09 -3.94 11.04
C LYS A 138 -9.24 -3.64 9.80
N VAL A 139 -9.18 -4.56 8.83
CA VAL A 139 -8.44 -4.32 7.58
C VAL A 139 -9.11 -3.23 6.74
N ALA A 140 -10.43 -3.32 6.53
CA ALA A 140 -11.17 -2.37 5.72
C ALA A 140 -11.13 -0.94 6.30
N CYS A 141 -11.32 -0.81 7.61
CA CYS A 141 -11.34 0.50 8.26
C CYS A 141 -9.94 1.08 8.43
N ASN A 142 -9.01 0.32 8.99
CA ASN A 142 -7.70 0.84 9.37
C ASN A 142 -6.78 1.08 8.17
N LEU A 143 -6.80 0.18 7.17
CA LEU A 143 -5.89 0.27 6.02
C LEU A 143 -6.54 0.94 4.81
N TYR A 144 -7.79 0.60 4.51
CA TYR A 144 -8.47 1.16 3.35
C TYR A 144 -9.23 2.45 3.66
N GLY A 145 -9.59 2.70 4.93
CA GLY A 145 -10.31 3.92 5.35
C GLY A 145 -11.81 3.82 5.13
N ALA A 146 -12.37 2.62 5.08
CA ALA A 146 -13.81 2.41 5.06
C ALA A 146 -14.46 2.90 6.37
N SER A 147 -15.69 3.41 6.27
CA SER A 147 -16.50 3.78 7.43
C SER A 147 -17.44 2.65 7.86
N VAL A 148 -17.82 1.78 6.94
CA VAL A 148 -18.72 0.66 7.18
C VAL A 148 -18.36 -0.51 6.28
N VAL A 149 -18.51 -1.73 6.80
CA VAL A 149 -18.35 -2.97 6.04
C VAL A 149 -19.71 -3.65 5.93
N THR A 150 -20.09 -4.00 4.72
CA THR A 150 -21.33 -4.74 4.44
C THR A 150 -21.03 -6.07 3.76
N TYR A 151 -21.95 -7.00 3.85
CA TYR A 151 -21.75 -8.38 3.40
C TYR A 151 -22.91 -8.82 2.53
N SER A 152 -22.62 -9.50 1.44
CA SER A 152 -23.63 -10.22 0.65
C SER A 152 -24.29 -11.33 1.51
N LEU A 153 -25.46 -11.78 1.11
CA LEU A 153 -26.12 -12.93 1.75
C LEU A 153 -25.26 -14.21 1.67
N HIS A 154 -24.51 -14.37 0.58
CA HIS A 154 -23.58 -15.47 0.41
C HIS A 154 -22.42 -15.39 1.41
N SER A 155 -21.75 -14.25 1.47
CA SER A 155 -20.65 -14.04 2.41
C SER A 155 -21.04 -14.29 3.87
N ARG A 156 -22.24 -13.86 4.29
CA ARG A 156 -22.76 -14.14 5.64
C ARG A 156 -22.96 -15.64 5.91
N LYS A 157 -23.37 -16.41 4.91
CA LYS A 157 -23.49 -17.88 5.03
C LYS A 157 -22.12 -18.54 5.16
N VAL A 158 -21.13 -18.08 4.39
CA VAL A 158 -19.77 -18.61 4.44
C VAL A 158 -19.13 -18.30 5.79
N ILE A 159 -19.30 -17.10 6.35
CA ILE A 159 -18.81 -16.76 7.69
C ILE A 159 -19.35 -17.71 8.75
N LYS A 160 -20.66 -17.98 8.73
CA LYS A 160 -21.28 -18.95 9.67
C LYS A 160 -20.70 -20.36 9.50
N LEU A 161 -20.43 -20.78 8.26
CA LEU A 161 -19.79 -22.06 8.00
C LEU A 161 -18.36 -22.12 8.57
N ILE A 162 -17.57 -21.08 8.38
CA ILE A 162 -16.22 -20.95 8.94
C ILE A 162 -16.23 -21.07 10.46
N GLU A 163 -17.20 -20.43 11.12
CA GLU A 163 -17.39 -20.53 12.57
C GLU A 163 -17.75 -21.95 13.02
N GLN A 164 -18.69 -22.59 12.33
CA GLN A 164 -19.08 -23.98 12.60
C GLN A 164 -17.94 -24.98 12.40
N MET A 165 -17.03 -24.72 11.46
CA MET A 165 -15.84 -25.52 11.21
C MET A 165 -14.72 -25.26 12.23
N GLY A 166 -14.83 -24.24 13.09
CA GLY A 166 -13.81 -23.89 14.07
C GLY A 166 -12.53 -23.27 13.48
N ILE A 167 -12.59 -22.75 12.25
CA ILE A 167 -11.44 -22.18 11.54
C ILE A 167 -11.43 -20.66 11.51
N SER A 168 -12.17 -20.00 12.38
CA SER A 168 -12.22 -18.53 12.49
C SER A 168 -10.85 -17.89 12.82
N HIS A 169 -9.91 -18.67 13.34
CA HIS A 169 -8.53 -18.24 13.60
C HIS A 169 -7.68 -18.05 12.34
N TYR A 170 -8.14 -18.49 11.17
CA TYR A 170 -7.43 -18.32 9.92
C TYR A 170 -7.22 -16.82 9.60
N PRO A 171 -6.07 -16.46 9.02
CA PRO A 171 -5.83 -15.09 8.57
C PRO A 171 -6.75 -14.72 7.40
N VAL A 172 -7.04 -13.44 7.28
CA VAL A 172 -7.87 -12.88 6.22
C VAL A 172 -7.00 -12.10 5.24
N CYS A 173 -7.22 -12.34 3.94
CA CYS A 173 -6.65 -11.56 2.86
C CYS A 173 -7.79 -10.95 2.03
N ILE A 174 -7.76 -9.65 1.80
CA ILE A 174 -8.77 -8.94 1.00
C ILE A 174 -8.26 -8.77 -0.43
N ALA A 175 -8.91 -9.42 -1.38
CA ALA A 175 -8.70 -9.23 -2.80
C ALA A 175 -9.66 -8.15 -3.35
N LYS A 176 -9.11 -7.09 -3.90
CA LYS A 176 -9.83 -5.99 -4.52
C LYS A 176 -9.01 -5.38 -5.68
N THR A 177 -9.51 -4.31 -6.30
CA THR A 177 -8.71 -3.60 -7.32
C THR A 177 -7.42 -3.01 -6.72
N GLN A 178 -6.34 -3.08 -7.48
CA GLN A 178 -5.06 -2.46 -7.15
C GLN A 178 -5.02 -0.95 -7.46
N TYR A 179 -5.99 -0.42 -8.20
CA TYR A 179 -5.99 0.97 -8.68
C TYR A 179 -6.60 1.97 -7.69
N SER A 180 -7.13 1.52 -6.57
CA SER A 180 -7.77 2.38 -5.57
C SER A 180 -7.67 1.79 -4.18
N PHE A 181 -7.79 2.62 -3.14
CA PHE A 181 -8.05 2.16 -1.78
C PHE A 181 -9.50 1.69 -1.60
N SER A 182 -10.45 2.15 -2.43
CA SER A 182 -11.82 1.63 -2.45
C SER A 182 -11.93 0.34 -3.27
N ALA A 183 -13.13 -0.22 -3.36
CA ALA A 183 -13.45 -1.32 -4.26
C ALA A 183 -13.71 -0.87 -5.72
N ASP A 184 -13.84 0.43 -5.96
CA ASP A 184 -14.03 1.01 -7.29
C ASP A 184 -12.70 1.46 -7.89
N PRO A 185 -12.24 0.89 -9.03
CA PRO A 185 -10.97 1.26 -9.65
C PRO A 185 -10.94 2.68 -10.24
N LYS A 186 -12.10 3.35 -10.33
CA LYS A 186 -12.21 4.72 -10.87
C LYS A 186 -12.06 5.81 -9.81
N ILE A 187 -12.02 5.45 -8.53
CA ILE A 187 -11.86 6.40 -7.45
C ILE A 187 -10.37 6.46 -7.07
N TYR A 188 -9.73 7.57 -7.37
CA TYR A 188 -8.29 7.78 -7.17
C TYR A 188 -7.97 8.51 -5.85
N GLY A 189 -6.67 8.58 -5.52
CA GLY A 189 -6.16 9.31 -4.36
C GLY A 189 -6.31 8.56 -3.03
N ALA A 190 -6.38 9.31 -1.93
CA ALA A 190 -6.54 8.80 -0.56
C ALA A 190 -8.02 8.77 -0.17
N VAL A 191 -8.74 7.77 -0.63
CA VAL A 191 -10.18 7.61 -0.34
C VAL A 191 -10.40 7.26 1.12
N ASN A 192 -11.43 7.87 1.73
CA ASN A 192 -11.87 7.60 3.10
C ASN A 192 -13.40 7.69 3.18
N ASN A 193 -13.98 7.16 4.27
CA ASN A 193 -15.41 7.26 4.60
C ASN A 193 -16.33 6.67 3.52
N PHE A 194 -15.99 5.48 3.01
CA PHE A 194 -16.81 4.77 2.03
C PHE A 194 -17.31 3.44 2.59
N GLU A 195 -18.36 2.89 1.98
CA GLU A 195 -18.84 1.54 2.25
C GLU A 195 -17.94 0.50 1.59
N PHE A 196 -17.46 -0.48 2.37
CA PHE A 196 -16.69 -1.61 1.87
C PHE A 196 -17.58 -2.85 1.80
N HIS A 197 -18.05 -3.20 0.59
CA HIS A 197 -18.93 -4.33 0.39
C HIS A 197 -18.16 -5.63 0.13
N ILE A 198 -18.34 -6.63 1.01
CA ILE A 198 -17.78 -7.98 0.83
C ILE A 198 -18.74 -8.79 -0.04
N LYS A 199 -18.34 -8.98 -1.29
CA LYS A 199 -19.14 -9.69 -2.30
C LYS A 199 -19.11 -11.20 -2.08
N ASP A 200 -17.94 -11.74 -1.76
CA ASP A 200 -17.70 -13.17 -1.61
C ASP A 200 -16.58 -13.45 -0.60
N ILE A 201 -16.55 -14.65 -0.06
CA ILE A 201 -15.50 -15.17 0.83
C ILE A 201 -15.14 -16.58 0.35
N VAL A 202 -13.86 -16.83 0.17
CA VAL A 202 -13.33 -18.12 -0.26
C VAL A 202 -12.35 -18.64 0.79
N VAL A 203 -12.51 -19.88 1.20
CA VAL A 203 -11.57 -20.56 2.10
C VAL A 203 -10.53 -21.30 1.27
N ASN A 204 -9.26 -20.96 1.43
CA ASN A 204 -8.13 -21.56 0.71
C ASN A 204 -7.30 -22.43 1.67
N ASN A 205 -7.43 -23.75 1.58
CA ASN A 205 -6.77 -24.69 2.50
C ASN A 205 -5.24 -24.62 2.51
N GLY A 206 -4.60 -24.13 1.46
CA GLY A 206 -3.14 -24.05 1.38
C GLY A 206 -2.55 -22.71 1.81
N ALA A 207 -3.34 -21.63 1.75
CA ALA A 207 -2.91 -20.27 2.07
C ALA A 207 -3.57 -19.71 3.35
N GLU A 208 -4.40 -20.51 3.99
CA GLU A 208 -5.19 -20.12 5.18
C GLU A 208 -6.03 -18.84 4.97
N ILE A 209 -6.47 -18.63 3.70
CA ILE A 209 -7.29 -17.55 3.17
C ILE A 209 -6.49 -16.37 2.64
#